data_ac883ab51b7f2c83197a02b43588e8a1
#
_entry.id   ac883ab51b7f2c83197a02b43588e8a1
#
_cell.length_a   1.000
_cell.length_b   1.000
_cell.length_c   1.000
_cell.angle_alpha   90.00
_cell.angle_beta   90.00
_cell.angle_gamma   90.00
#
_symmetry.space_group_name_H-M   'P 1'
#
loop_
_entity.id
_entity.type
_entity.pdbx_description
1 polymer ?
#
loop_
_entity_poly.entity_id
_entity_poly.type
_entity_poly.pdbx_seq_one_letter_code
_entity_poly.pdbx_strand_id
1 'polypeptide(L)'
;MPNKVKKRHLLDYSIFIPYLILSIVGLIMVYSSTSALQVMKGFSPTSFVINQVAFWVVGLVAMFFIYKMKTSVFQNRSFIMFAIAVITVMVLAVRIPGIGKEINGARGWIEIGGFSMQPAEYLKIMVVWYLSYILARRQKTINGGMDQFKQAAGRPLMLVFVLIALVAIQPDFGNAAILTLITIVMVLASGINYMYTYLVGGLGILGSITAIQLLIMSKGKIFPARYQYIYNRFAVFKNPFLDERNLGHQLANSYYAISNGGWFGKGLGNSVQKKGFLPEAHTDFIFAITLEELGIIGGLAILGLLMFMIARIILVGVRSKKPFNSLMCIGIGTMLLIQVFINVGGITGIIPLTGITFPFLSQGGNSLLIISIAVAFVLNISAEIGRASCRER
;
A
#
# COMPACT_ATOMS: atom_id res chain seq x y z
N MET A 1 37.30 25.71 0.15
CA MET A 1 36.56 24.42 0.31
C MET A 1 35.09 24.73 0.15
N PRO A 2 34.33 24.11 -0.76
CA PRO A 2 32.91 24.40 -0.91
C PRO A 2 32.20 24.02 0.38
N ASN A 3 31.42 24.95 0.93
CA ASN A 3 30.65 24.75 2.15
C ASN A 3 29.78 23.50 2.03
N LYS A 4 30.07 22.45 2.84
CA LYS A 4 29.28 21.21 2.88
C LYS A 4 27.91 21.57 3.45
N VAL A 5 26.92 21.78 2.60
CA VAL A 5 25.52 21.99 3.03
C VAL A 5 25.10 20.79 3.91
N LYS A 6 24.69 21.09 5.15
CA LYS A 6 24.24 20.07 6.08
C LYS A 6 22.93 19.45 5.59
N LYS A 7 22.77 18.14 5.68
CA LYS A 7 21.59 17.37 5.19
C LYS A 7 20.26 17.93 5.75
N ARG A 8 20.27 18.47 6.95
CA ARG A 8 19.08 19.10 7.59
C ARG A 8 18.46 20.25 6.81
N HIS A 9 19.23 20.96 5.97
CA HIS A 9 18.76 22.06 5.15
C HIS A 9 18.24 21.63 3.77
N LEU A 10 18.22 20.31 3.49
CA LEU A 10 17.82 19.72 2.22
C LEU A 10 16.55 18.86 2.37
N LEU A 11 15.76 19.09 3.42
CA LEU A 11 14.49 18.40 3.62
C LEU A 11 13.49 18.87 2.56
N ASP A 12 12.88 17.94 1.85
CA ASP A 12 11.84 18.25 0.86
C ASP A 12 10.50 18.47 1.56
N TYR A 13 10.20 19.72 1.88
CA TYR A 13 8.96 20.12 2.54
C TYR A 13 7.71 19.81 1.72
N SER A 14 7.83 19.73 0.38
CA SER A 14 6.70 19.38 -0.48
C SER A 14 6.24 17.92 -0.36
N ILE A 15 7.05 17.07 0.28
CA ILE A 15 6.70 15.69 0.64
C ILE A 15 6.42 15.58 2.15
N PHE A 16 7.24 16.24 2.96
CA PHE A 16 7.17 16.11 4.43
C PHE A 16 5.91 16.77 5.02
N ILE A 17 5.51 17.95 4.54
CA ILE A 17 4.30 18.64 5.03
C ILE A 17 3.03 17.84 4.68
N PRO A 18 2.79 17.42 3.42
CA PRO A 18 1.66 16.53 3.10
C PRO A 18 1.65 15.25 3.93
N TYR A 19 2.81 14.61 4.16
CA TYR A 19 2.91 13.44 5.03
C TYR A 19 2.38 13.72 6.44
N LEU A 20 2.80 14.85 7.07
CA LEU A 20 2.34 15.21 8.40
C LEU A 20 0.83 15.50 8.43
N ILE A 21 0.33 16.31 7.49
CA ILE A 21 -1.08 16.67 7.41
C ILE A 21 -1.94 15.41 7.24
N LEU A 22 -1.60 14.53 6.29
CA LEU A 22 -2.33 13.29 6.04
C LEU A 22 -2.30 12.35 7.25
N SER A 23 -1.16 12.26 7.94
CA SER A 23 -1.06 11.45 9.16
C SER A 23 -1.95 11.98 10.29
N ILE A 24 -1.97 13.30 10.50
CA ILE A 24 -2.83 13.94 11.52
C ILE A 24 -4.31 13.77 11.17
N VAL A 25 -4.70 14.01 9.92
CA VAL A 25 -6.07 13.78 9.45
C VAL A 25 -6.45 12.31 9.64
N GLY A 26 -5.55 11.37 9.35
CA GLY A 26 -5.76 9.95 9.59
C GLY A 26 -6.03 9.63 11.07
N LEU A 27 -5.27 10.20 12.00
CA LEU A 27 -5.52 10.02 13.44
C LEU A 27 -6.90 10.54 13.87
N ILE A 28 -7.31 11.70 13.34
CA ILE A 28 -8.64 12.28 13.60
C ILE A 28 -9.73 11.35 13.04
N MET A 29 -9.57 10.84 11.82
CA MET A 29 -10.56 9.96 11.19
C MET A 29 -10.63 8.59 11.87
N VAL A 30 -9.49 8.04 12.34
CA VAL A 30 -9.49 6.80 13.14
C VAL A 30 -10.25 7.02 14.44
N TYR A 31 -10.05 8.14 15.14
CA TYR A 31 -10.82 8.47 16.33
C TYR A 31 -12.32 8.56 16.01
N SER A 32 -12.68 9.32 14.98
CA SER A 32 -14.07 9.50 14.60
C SER A 32 -14.75 8.18 14.26
N SER A 33 -14.08 7.33 13.46
CA SER A 33 -14.68 6.07 12.98
C SER A 33 -14.77 4.98 14.05
N THR A 34 -13.95 5.04 15.13
CA THR A 34 -13.88 3.96 16.14
C THR A 34 -14.54 4.30 17.45
N SER A 35 -14.56 5.58 17.85
CA SER A 35 -14.95 6.01 19.21
C SER A 35 -16.34 5.52 19.61
N ALA A 36 -17.36 5.70 18.77
CA ALA A 36 -18.72 5.29 19.06
C ALA A 36 -18.87 3.78 19.30
N LEU A 37 -18.26 2.97 18.41
CA LEU A 37 -18.31 1.52 18.50
C LEU A 37 -17.56 0.99 19.73
N GLN A 38 -16.44 1.63 20.10
CA GLN A 38 -15.67 1.26 21.29
C GLN A 38 -16.47 1.52 22.57
N VAL A 39 -17.12 2.68 22.67
CA VAL A 39 -17.98 3.01 23.82
C VAL A 39 -19.14 2.02 23.92
N MET A 40 -19.80 1.68 22.80
CA MET A 40 -20.88 0.70 22.79
C MET A 40 -20.43 -0.70 23.25
N LYS A 41 -19.17 -1.05 23.02
CA LYS A 41 -18.56 -2.34 23.46
C LYS A 41 -17.96 -2.25 24.90
N GLY A 42 -18.07 -1.13 25.58
CA GLY A 42 -17.52 -0.93 26.93
C GLY A 42 -16.01 -0.71 26.97
N PHE A 43 -15.37 -0.40 25.83
CA PHE A 43 -13.95 -0.11 25.74
C PHE A 43 -13.67 1.40 25.71
N SER A 44 -12.41 1.78 25.97
CA SER A 44 -11.99 3.19 25.85
C SER A 44 -12.10 3.68 24.41
N PRO A 45 -12.73 4.85 24.15
CA PRO A 45 -12.89 5.41 22.81
C PRO A 45 -11.57 5.76 22.14
N THR A 46 -10.47 5.89 22.90
CA THR A 46 -9.14 6.30 22.43
C THR A 46 -8.19 5.15 22.15
N SER A 47 -8.57 3.88 22.46
CA SER A 47 -7.67 2.73 22.42
C SER A 47 -7.01 2.54 21.04
N PHE A 48 -7.78 2.64 19.95
CA PHE A 48 -7.25 2.52 18.59
C PHE A 48 -6.36 3.69 18.20
N VAL A 49 -6.71 4.91 18.63
CA VAL A 49 -5.90 6.10 18.33
C VAL A 49 -4.57 6.07 19.04
N ILE A 50 -4.55 5.68 20.31
CA ILE A 50 -3.30 5.54 21.09
C ILE A 50 -2.36 4.54 20.41
N ASN A 51 -2.89 3.40 19.96
CA ASN A 51 -2.11 2.42 19.24
C ASN A 51 -1.58 2.99 17.90
N GLN A 52 -2.43 3.69 17.15
CA GLN A 52 -2.04 4.34 15.89
C GLN A 52 -0.96 5.41 16.11
N VAL A 53 -1.08 6.24 17.16
CA VAL A 53 -0.07 7.25 17.53
C VAL A 53 1.24 6.58 17.91
N ALA A 54 1.22 5.47 18.65
CA ALA A 54 2.44 4.74 19.01
C ALA A 54 3.20 4.27 17.75
N PHE A 55 2.51 3.67 16.79
CA PHE A 55 3.12 3.28 15.52
C PHE A 55 3.60 4.48 14.70
N TRP A 56 2.87 5.59 14.71
CA TRP A 56 3.28 6.82 14.03
C TRP A 56 4.56 7.40 14.62
N VAL A 57 4.67 7.45 15.97
CA VAL A 57 5.89 7.90 16.67
C VAL A 57 7.09 6.99 16.32
N VAL A 58 6.89 5.67 16.34
CA VAL A 58 7.93 4.71 15.89
C VAL A 58 8.31 4.97 14.43
N GLY A 59 7.32 5.25 13.57
CA GLY A 59 7.53 5.62 12.16
C GLY A 59 8.35 6.89 12.00
N LEU A 60 8.08 7.94 12.80
CA LEU A 60 8.85 9.19 12.79
C LEU A 60 10.29 8.98 13.27
N VAL A 61 10.49 8.17 14.29
CA VAL A 61 11.84 7.80 14.78
C VAL A 61 12.59 7.03 13.70
N ALA A 62 11.96 6.04 13.06
CA ALA A 62 12.54 5.31 11.94
C ALA A 62 12.87 6.26 10.76
N MET A 63 11.97 7.18 10.44
CA MET A 63 12.17 8.20 9.41
C MET A 63 13.41 9.06 9.70
N PHE A 64 13.58 9.50 10.94
CA PHE A 64 14.74 10.28 11.34
C PHE A 64 16.07 9.51 11.14
N PHE A 65 16.13 8.25 11.53
CA PHE A 65 17.32 7.42 11.35
C PHE A 65 17.58 7.15 9.87
N ILE A 66 16.58 6.72 9.10
CA ILE A 66 16.70 6.47 7.66
C ILE A 66 17.13 7.75 6.93
N TYR A 67 16.55 8.90 7.27
CA TYR A 67 16.94 10.18 6.68
C TYR A 67 18.43 10.51 6.90
N LYS A 68 18.97 10.21 8.08
CA LYS A 68 20.40 10.47 8.41
C LYS A 68 21.38 9.49 7.74
N MET A 69 20.95 8.28 7.43
CA MET A 69 21.80 7.25 6.83
C MET A 69 22.32 7.67 5.45
N LYS A 70 23.46 7.08 5.05
CA LYS A 70 23.99 7.22 3.68
C LYS A 70 23.19 6.29 2.75
N THR A 71 22.83 6.76 1.56
CA THR A 71 22.14 5.93 0.54
C THR A 71 22.94 4.69 0.12
N SER A 72 24.26 4.70 0.28
CA SER A 72 25.09 3.53 0.01
C SER A 72 24.81 2.34 0.94
N VAL A 73 24.31 2.57 2.15
CA VAL A 73 23.91 1.51 3.08
C VAL A 73 22.72 0.73 2.52
N PHE A 74 21.76 1.43 1.89
CA PHE A 74 20.58 0.81 1.27
C PHE A 74 20.92 0.05 -0.03
N GLN A 75 22.13 0.19 -0.55
CA GLN A 75 22.64 -0.54 -1.71
C GLN A 75 23.59 -1.68 -1.31
N ASN A 76 23.72 -1.98 -0.02
CA ASN A 76 24.53 -3.09 0.46
C ASN A 76 23.77 -4.41 0.25
N ARG A 77 24.36 -5.32 -0.53
CA ARG A 77 23.76 -6.62 -0.85
C ARG A 77 23.43 -7.44 0.40
N SER A 78 24.36 -7.53 1.34
CA SER A 78 24.20 -8.33 2.55
C SER A 78 23.04 -7.82 3.40
N PHE A 79 22.90 -6.49 3.52
CA PHE A 79 21.82 -5.87 4.27
C PHE A 79 20.44 -6.12 3.63
N ILE A 80 20.34 -6.01 2.30
CA ILE A 80 19.10 -6.30 1.56
C ILE A 80 18.73 -7.77 1.67
N MET A 81 19.71 -8.67 1.50
CA MET A 81 19.44 -10.12 1.60
C MET A 81 19.05 -10.53 3.01
N PHE A 82 19.64 -9.93 4.04
CA PHE A 82 19.22 -10.14 5.43
C PHE A 82 17.78 -9.65 5.65
N ALA A 83 17.44 -8.45 5.18
CA ALA A 83 16.08 -7.91 5.31
C ALA A 83 15.04 -8.80 4.59
N ILE A 84 15.34 -9.27 3.36
CA ILE A 84 14.47 -10.22 2.65
C ILE A 84 14.31 -11.52 3.45
N ALA A 85 15.40 -12.07 3.99
CA ALA A 85 15.33 -13.31 4.76
C ALA A 85 14.43 -13.13 5.99
N VAL A 86 14.56 -12.02 6.72
CA VAL A 86 13.70 -11.71 7.88
C VAL A 86 12.23 -11.64 7.46
N ILE A 87 11.90 -10.87 6.41
CA ILE A 87 10.51 -10.76 5.93
C ILE A 87 9.99 -12.11 5.43
N THR A 88 10.81 -12.90 4.74
CA THR A 88 10.42 -14.25 4.28
C THR A 88 10.09 -15.16 5.46
N VAL A 89 10.92 -15.14 6.51
CA VAL A 89 10.65 -15.88 7.75
C VAL A 89 9.35 -15.41 8.39
N MET A 90 9.07 -14.10 8.45
CA MET A 90 7.82 -13.56 8.99
C MET A 90 6.60 -14.02 8.16
N VAL A 91 6.69 -13.98 6.81
CA VAL A 91 5.62 -14.47 5.92
C VAL A 91 5.36 -15.97 6.13
N LEU A 92 6.39 -16.76 6.36
CA LEU A 92 6.26 -18.21 6.65
C LEU A 92 5.72 -18.44 8.06
N ALA A 93 6.15 -17.66 9.05
CA ALA A 93 5.77 -17.81 10.46
C ALA A 93 4.25 -17.65 10.69
N VAL A 94 3.56 -16.86 9.86
CA VAL A 94 2.10 -16.75 9.89
C VAL A 94 1.38 -18.10 9.78
N ARG A 95 2.01 -19.09 9.14
CA ARG A 95 1.43 -20.43 8.97
C ARG A 95 1.56 -21.33 10.18
N ILE A 96 2.45 -20.97 11.12
CA ILE A 96 2.70 -21.75 12.32
C ILE A 96 1.49 -21.63 13.25
N PRO A 97 0.88 -22.74 13.69
CA PRO A 97 -0.18 -22.71 14.69
C PRO A 97 0.29 -22.01 15.98
N GLY A 98 -0.53 -21.11 16.51
CA GLY A 98 -0.20 -20.32 17.72
C GLY A 98 0.52 -19.00 17.46
N ILE A 99 1.13 -18.79 16.27
CA ILE A 99 1.75 -17.51 15.88
C ILE A 99 0.84 -16.75 14.92
N GLY A 100 0.31 -17.42 13.91
CA GLY A 100 -0.55 -16.82 12.90
C GLY A 100 -1.99 -16.71 13.36
N LYS A 101 -2.57 -15.51 13.23
CA LYS A 101 -3.98 -15.22 13.50
C LYS A 101 -4.75 -15.07 12.19
N GLU A 102 -5.94 -15.63 12.16
CA GLU A 102 -6.88 -15.46 11.06
C GLU A 102 -7.81 -14.30 11.33
N ILE A 103 -7.88 -13.36 10.40
CA ILE A 103 -8.76 -12.19 10.45
C ILE A 103 -9.48 -12.12 9.10
N ASN A 104 -10.81 -12.07 9.12
CA ASN A 104 -11.66 -12.01 7.92
C ASN A 104 -11.37 -13.09 6.87
N GLY A 105 -11.05 -14.32 7.30
CA GLY A 105 -10.77 -15.47 6.43
C GLY A 105 -9.35 -15.50 5.86
N ALA A 106 -8.50 -14.50 6.15
CA ALA A 106 -7.10 -14.48 5.76
C ALA A 106 -6.19 -14.73 6.97
N ARG A 107 -5.36 -15.78 6.89
CA ARG A 107 -4.36 -16.09 7.90
C ARG A 107 -3.07 -15.35 7.55
N GLY A 108 -3.04 -14.04 7.80
CA GLY A 108 -1.97 -13.15 7.38
C GLY A 108 -1.35 -12.29 8.50
N TRP A 109 -1.75 -12.50 9.77
CA TRP A 109 -1.37 -11.64 10.89
C TRP A 109 -0.52 -12.41 11.91
N ILE A 110 0.48 -11.75 12.48
CA ILE A 110 1.27 -12.22 13.62
C ILE A 110 0.89 -11.35 14.82
N GLU A 111 0.54 -11.96 15.94
CA GLU A 111 0.25 -11.23 17.19
C GLU A 111 1.34 -11.54 18.21
N ILE A 112 2.06 -10.48 18.64
CA ILE A 112 3.13 -10.58 19.64
C ILE A 112 2.90 -9.52 20.69
N GLY A 113 2.67 -9.93 21.95
CA GLY A 113 2.56 -8.98 23.08
C GLY A 113 1.45 -7.93 22.92
N GLY A 114 0.32 -8.27 22.27
CA GLY A 114 -0.78 -7.33 22.02
C GLY A 114 -0.60 -6.44 20.78
N PHE A 115 0.53 -6.57 20.06
CA PHE A 115 0.75 -5.92 18.78
C PHE A 115 0.45 -6.88 17.64
N SER A 116 -0.40 -6.45 16.73
CA SER A 116 -0.74 -7.18 15.52
C SER A 116 0.08 -6.66 14.36
N MET A 117 0.77 -7.58 13.65
CA MET A 117 1.65 -7.25 12.53
C MET A 117 1.27 -8.07 11.30
N GLN A 118 1.15 -7.43 10.13
CA GLN A 118 0.90 -8.10 8.87
C GLN A 118 2.16 -8.11 8.01
N PRO A 119 2.86 -9.25 7.85
CA PRO A 119 4.11 -9.33 7.08
C PRO A 119 3.97 -8.90 5.62
N ALA A 120 2.80 -9.08 5.01
CA ALA A 120 2.52 -8.64 3.64
C ALA A 120 2.67 -7.11 3.45
N GLU A 121 2.37 -6.32 4.49
CA GLU A 121 2.59 -4.86 4.46
C GLU A 121 4.08 -4.52 4.33
N TYR A 122 4.92 -5.18 5.11
CA TYR A 122 6.38 -5.00 5.08
C TYR A 122 6.98 -5.52 3.77
N LEU A 123 6.39 -6.57 3.21
CA LEU A 123 6.84 -7.15 1.95
C LEU A 123 6.71 -6.16 0.79
N LYS A 124 5.71 -5.25 0.77
CA LYS A 124 5.55 -4.25 -0.29
C LYS A 124 6.77 -3.36 -0.44
N ILE A 125 7.22 -2.74 0.66
CA ILE A 125 8.42 -1.88 0.61
C ILE A 125 9.68 -2.69 0.33
N MET A 126 9.73 -3.94 0.82
CA MET A 126 10.89 -4.81 0.62
C MET A 126 11.05 -5.22 -0.85
N VAL A 127 9.95 -5.54 -1.54
CA VAL A 127 9.95 -5.83 -2.99
C VAL A 127 10.40 -4.61 -3.78
N VAL A 128 9.90 -3.41 -3.46
CA VAL A 128 10.36 -2.16 -4.08
C VAL A 128 11.86 -1.98 -3.87
N TRP A 129 12.36 -2.14 -2.66
CA TRP A 129 13.76 -1.96 -2.34
C TRP A 129 14.66 -3.00 -3.03
N TYR A 130 14.30 -4.26 -2.98
CA TYR A 130 15.03 -5.35 -3.62
C TYR A 130 15.11 -5.19 -5.13
N LEU A 131 13.96 -4.94 -5.77
CA LEU A 131 13.91 -4.75 -7.22
C LEU A 131 14.69 -3.50 -7.65
N SER A 132 14.59 -2.40 -6.90
CA SER A 132 15.39 -1.19 -7.16
C SER A 132 16.88 -1.49 -7.16
N TYR A 133 17.36 -2.30 -6.22
CA TYR A 133 18.76 -2.68 -6.14
C TYR A 133 19.20 -3.57 -7.31
N ILE A 134 18.45 -4.62 -7.59
CA ILE A 134 18.83 -5.60 -8.61
C ILE A 134 18.73 -5.01 -10.02
N LEU A 135 17.60 -4.37 -10.34
CA LEU A 135 17.34 -3.85 -11.68
C LEU A 135 18.26 -2.68 -12.00
N ALA A 136 18.57 -1.80 -11.03
CA ALA A 136 19.54 -0.72 -11.22
C ALA A 136 20.96 -1.24 -11.53
N ARG A 137 21.41 -2.28 -10.86
CA ARG A 137 22.74 -2.86 -11.11
C ARG A 137 22.87 -3.58 -12.45
N ARG A 138 21.76 -4.07 -12.98
CA ARG A 138 21.72 -4.88 -14.20
C ARG A 138 21.10 -4.16 -15.39
N GLN A 139 20.89 -2.85 -15.27
CA GLN A 139 20.20 -2.04 -16.28
C GLN A 139 20.80 -2.19 -17.70
N LYS A 140 22.15 -2.22 -17.81
CA LYS A 140 22.84 -2.40 -19.10
C LYS A 140 22.52 -3.76 -19.75
N THR A 141 22.36 -4.81 -18.96
CA THR A 141 22.06 -6.16 -19.45
C THR A 141 20.57 -6.30 -19.79
N ILE A 142 19.70 -5.61 -19.03
CA ILE A 142 18.24 -5.67 -19.23
C ILE A 142 17.84 -5.10 -20.60
N ASN A 143 18.54 -4.10 -21.11
CA ASN A 143 18.23 -3.43 -22.39
C ASN A 143 18.65 -4.26 -23.62
N GLY A 144 19.35 -5.36 -23.45
CA GLY A 144 19.95 -6.12 -24.57
C GLY A 144 19.05 -7.18 -25.22
N GLY A 145 17.77 -7.26 -24.84
CA GLY A 145 16.81 -8.23 -25.41
C GLY A 145 16.29 -9.25 -24.38
N MET A 146 15.36 -10.14 -24.82
CA MET A 146 14.64 -11.04 -23.91
C MET A 146 15.55 -12.05 -23.22
N ASP A 147 16.52 -12.61 -23.90
CA ASP A 147 17.42 -13.62 -23.29
C ASP A 147 18.34 -12.98 -22.26
N GLN A 148 18.86 -11.79 -22.54
CA GLN A 148 19.64 -11.02 -21.58
C GLN A 148 18.79 -10.55 -20.40
N PHE A 149 17.52 -10.17 -20.62
CA PHE A 149 16.56 -9.87 -19.56
C PHE A 149 16.32 -11.08 -18.65
N LYS A 150 16.02 -12.26 -19.25
CA LYS A 150 15.83 -13.51 -18.48
C LYS A 150 17.06 -13.85 -17.65
N GLN A 151 18.25 -13.71 -18.20
CA GLN A 151 19.50 -13.96 -17.50
C GLN A 151 19.75 -12.94 -16.37
N ALA A 152 19.40 -11.66 -16.61
CA ALA A 152 19.62 -10.60 -15.64
C ALA A 152 18.53 -10.55 -14.55
N ALA A 153 17.26 -10.70 -14.88
CA ALA A 153 16.13 -10.48 -13.99
C ALA A 153 15.40 -11.77 -13.58
N GLY A 154 15.57 -12.88 -14.29
CA GLY A 154 14.79 -14.10 -14.09
C GLY A 154 14.85 -14.65 -12.66
N ARG A 155 16.04 -14.90 -12.11
CA ARG A 155 16.21 -15.39 -10.73
C ARG A 155 15.65 -14.42 -9.68
N PRO A 156 15.94 -13.11 -9.74
CA PRO A 156 15.32 -12.13 -8.83
C PRO A 156 13.79 -12.09 -8.90
N LEU A 157 13.23 -12.10 -10.11
CA LEU A 157 11.78 -12.10 -10.30
C LEU A 157 11.14 -13.40 -9.83
N MET A 158 11.82 -14.53 -9.98
CA MET A 158 11.36 -15.81 -9.44
C MET A 158 11.26 -15.78 -7.91
N LEU A 159 12.22 -15.16 -7.20
CA LEU A 159 12.14 -14.96 -5.76
C LEU A 159 10.90 -14.13 -5.38
N VAL A 160 10.70 -12.99 -6.07
CA VAL A 160 9.53 -12.13 -5.82
C VAL A 160 8.23 -12.88 -6.13
N PHE A 161 8.18 -13.65 -7.20
CA PHE A 161 7.02 -14.49 -7.55
C PHE A 161 6.71 -15.51 -6.45
N VAL A 162 7.72 -16.19 -5.89
CA VAL A 162 7.54 -17.12 -4.78
C VAL A 162 6.98 -16.40 -3.55
N LEU A 163 7.47 -15.20 -3.23
CA LEU A 163 6.95 -14.41 -2.11
C LEU A 163 5.50 -13.97 -2.33
N ILE A 164 5.14 -13.55 -3.55
CA ILE A 164 3.76 -13.23 -3.92
C ILE A 164 2.85 -14.48 -3.80
N ALA A 165 3.33 -15.63 -4.29
CA ALA A 165 2.59 -16.89 -4.19
C ALA A 165 2.36 -17.30 -2.73
N LEU A 166 3.35 -17.11 -1.84
CA LEU A 166 3.19 -17.36 -0.40
C LEU A 166 2.08 -16.50 0.22
N VAL A 167 1.99 -15.21 -0.16
CA VAL A 167 0.92 -14.30 0.29
C VAL A 167 -0.44 -14.73 -0.29
N ALA A 168 -0.50 -15.10 -1.57
CA ALA A 168 -1.73 -15.59 -2.20
C ALA A 168 -2.24 -16.90 -1.55
N ILE A 169 -1.34 -17.78 -1.13
CA ILE A 169 -1.71 -19.02 -0.41
C ILE A 169 -2.24 -18.73 1.01
N GLN A 170 -1.98 -17.54 1.58
CA GLN A 170 -2.56 -17.07 2.86
C GLN A 170 -3.95 -16.45 2.71
N PRO A 171 -4.72 -16.75 1.70
CA PRO A 171 -5.83 -16.06 1.02
C PRO A 171 -5.80 -14.51 1.08
N ASP A 172 -4.61 -13.90 1.02
CA ASP A 172 -4.49 -12.43 0.95
C ASP A 172 -4.27 -11.97 -0.50
N PHE A 173 -5.32 -12.10 -1.32
CA PHE A 173 -5.26 -11.75 -2.74
C PHE A 173 -5.13 -10.26 -2.98
N GLY A 174 -5.61 -9.42 -2.06
CA GLY A 174 -5.47 -7.97 -2.15
C GLY A 174 -4.00 -7.55 -2.15
N ASN A 175 -3.24 -7.99 -1.14
CA ASN A 175 -1.81 -7.71 -1.06
C ASN A 175 -1.01 -8.43 -2.17
N ALA A 176 -1.40 -9.65 -2.56
CA ALA A 176 -0.76 -10.35 -3.68
C ALA A 176 -0.94 -9.58 -5.00
N ALA A 177 -2.11 -9.01 -5.26
CA ALA A 177 -2.37 -8.17 -6.44
C ALA A 177 -1.52 -6.90 -6.42
N ILE A 178 -1.45 -6.20 -5.27
CA ILE A 178 -0.60 -5.00 -5.12
C ILE A 178 0.87 -5.34 -5.39
N LEU A 179 1.40 -6.41 -4.80
CA LEU A 179 2.78 -6.85 -4.99
C LEU A 179 3.06 -7.19 -6.46
N THR A 180 2.11 -7.82 -7.15
CA THR A 180 2.20 -8.12 -8.57
C THR A 180 2.24 -6.85 -9.42
N LEU A 181 1.32 -5.91 -9.18
CA LEU A 181 1.28 -4.63 -9.90
C LEU A 181 2.54 -3.79 -9.66
N ILE A 182 3.02 -3.70 -8.41
CA ILE A 182 4.30 -3.06 -8.09
C ILE A 182 5.44 -3.70 -8.89
N THR A 183 5.51 -5.04 -8.91
CA THR A 183 6.56 -5.78 -9.61
C THR A 183 6.53 -5.49 -11.10
N ILE A 184 5.34 -5.49 -11.72
CA ILE A 184 5.17 -5.16 -13.14
C ILE A 184 5.69 -3.74 -13.41
N VAL A 185 5.20 -2.73 -12.66
CA VAL A 185 5.62 -1.34 -12.88
C VAL A 185 7.13 -1.16 -12.66
N MET A 186 7.72 -1.82 -11.67
CA MET A 186 9.17 -1.77 -11.42
C MET A 186 9.98 -2.37 -12.59
N VAL A 187 9.50 -3.47 -13.18
CA VAL A 187 10.13 -4.07 -14.36
C VAL A 187 10.01 -3.13 -15.56
N LEU A 188 8.84 -2.53 -15.78
CA LEU A 188 8.62 -1.57 -16.87
C LEU A 188 9.49 -0.31 -16.70
N ALA A 189 9.64 0.19 -15.48
CA ALA A 189 10.48 1.34 -15.16
C ALA A 189 11.99 1.05 -15.22
N SER A 190 12.41 -0.23 -15.29
CA SER A 190 13.83 -0.62 -15.29
C SER A 190 14.57 -0.33 -16.61
N GLY A 191 13.84 0.11 -17.66
CA GLY A 191 14.40 0.36 -18.98
C GLY A 191 14.38 -0.85 -19.93
N ILE A 192 13.49 -1.81 -19.67
CA ILE A 192 13.22 -2.90 -20.62
C ILE A 192 12.73 -2.33 -21.96
N ASN A 193 13.04 -2.99 -23.09
CA ASN A 193 12.56 -2.57 -24.39
C ASN A 193 11.02 -2.47 -24.38
N TYR A 194 10.50 -1.35 -24.90
CA TYR A 194 9.07 -1.02 -24.90
C TYR A 194 8.17 -2.08 -25.56
N MET A 195 8.69 -2.83 -26.54
CA MET A 195 7.92 -3.95 -27.13
C MET A 195 7.53 -5.01 -26.10
N TYR A 196 8.45 -5.37 -25.20
CA TYR A 196 8.15 -6.33 -24.13
C TYR A 196 7.20 -5.73 -23.08
N THR A 197 7.23 -4.42 -22.90
CA THR A 197 6.27 -3.69 -22.06
C THR A 197 4.85 -3.89 -22.58
N TYR A 198 4.61 -3.66 -23.87
CA TYR A 198 3.29 -3.87 -24.47
C TYR A 198 2.88 -5.34 -24.44
N LEU A 199 3.81 -6.26 -24.71
CA LEU A 199 3.53 -7.69 -24.65
C LEU A 199 3.13 -8.15 -23.25
N VAL A 200 3.92 -7.82 -22.23
CA VAL A 200 3.63 -8.18 -20.83
C VAL A 200 2.37 -7.49 -20.32
N GLY A 201 2.18 -6.21 -20.64
CA GLY A 201 0.96 -5.47 -20.30
C GLY A 201 -0.28 -6.06 -20.98
N GLY A 202 -0.21 -6.32 -22.26
CA GLY A 202 -1.32 -6.92 -23.02
C GLY A 202 -1.67 -8.35 -22.56
N LEU A 203 -0.68 -9.19 -22.34
CA LEU A 203 -0.89 -10.54 -21.77
C LEU A 203 -1.43 -10.49 -20.34
N GLY A 204 -0.97 -9.53 -19.54
CA GLY A 204 -1.47 -9.33 -18.18
C GLY A 204 -2.95 -8.93 -18.17
N ILE A 205 -3.35 -7.97 -19.02
CA ILE A 205 -4.74 -7.53 -19.15
C ILE A 205 -5.61 -8.69 -19.68
N LEU A 206 -5.18 -9.34 -20.76
CA LEU A 206 -5.93 -10.46 -21.35
C LEU A 206 -6.08 -11.62 -20.36
N GLY A 207 -4.99 -11.96 -19.65
CA GLY A 207 -5.00 -13.00 -18.62
C GLY A 207 -5.93 -12.65 -17.44
N SER A 208 -5.95 -11.40 -17.01
CA SER A 208 -6.85 -10.94 -15.96
C SER A 208 -8.32 -11.01 -16.39
N ILE A 209 -8.64 -10.56 -17.59
CA ILE A 209 -10.01 -10.63 -18.14
C ILE A 209 -10.45 -12.10 -18.25
N THR A 210 -9.60 -12.98 -18.80
CA THR A 210 -9.90 -14.41 -18.94
C THR A 210 -10.12 -15.08 -17.59
N ALA A 211 -9.25 -14.79 -16.59
CA ALA A 211 -9.37 -15.33 -15.25
C ALA A 211 -10.69 -14.89 -14.58
N ILE A 212 -11.06 -13.61 -14.72
CA ILE A 212 -12.33 -13.07 -14.19
C ILE A 212 -13.52 -13.74 -14.89
N GLN A 213 -13.48 -13.90 -16.20
CA GLN A 213 -14.56 -14.56 -16.94
C GLN A 213 -14.72 -16.03 -16.51
N LEU A 214 -13.62 -16.78 -16.39
CA LEU A 214 -13.64 -18.15 -15.91
C LEU A 214 -14.18 -18.26 -14.48
N LEU A 215 -13.82 -17.32 -13.60
CA LEU A 215 -14.35 -17.24 -12.24
C LEU A 215 -15.88 -17.06 -12.23
N ILE A 216 -16.38 -16.14 -13.03
CA ILE A 216 -17.81 -15.84 -13.13
C ILE A 216 -18.58 -17.01 -13.74
N MET A 217 -18.09 -17.57 -14.84
CA MET A 217 -18.74 -18.69 -15.55
C MET A 217 -18.81 -19.96 -14.68
N SER A 218 -17.77 -20.24 -13.94
CA SER A 218 -17.71 -21.41 -13.06
C SER A 218 -18.50 -21.25 -11.75
N LYS A 219 -19.06 -20.06 -11.48
CA LYS A 219 -19.68 -19.70 -10.20
C LYS A 219 -18.75 -20.00 -9.01
N GLY A 220 -17.45 -19.84 -9.21
CA GLY A 220 -16.44 -20.13 -8.19
C GLY A 220 -16.15 -21.61 -7.94
N LYS A 221 -16.80 -22.56 -8.63
CA LYS A 221 -16.65 -24.01 -8.41
C LYS A 221 -15.24 -24.54 -8.76
N ILE A 222 -14.47 -23.82 -9.56
CA ILE A 222 -13.08 -24.18 -9.91
C ILE A 222 -12.16 -24.04 -8.68
N PHE A 223 -12.53 -23.21 -7.70
CA PHE A 223 -11.71 -22.96 -6.53
C PHE A 223 -12.13 -23.84 -5.34
N PRO A 224 -11.18 -24.28 -4.50
CA PRO A 224 -11.49 -24.88 -3.20
C PRO A 224 -12.42 -23.98 -2.39
N ALA A 225 -13.26 -24.59 -1.51
CA ALA A 225 -14.27 -23.87 -0.71
C ALA A 225 -13.70 -22.65 0.04
N ARG A 226 -12.46 -22.72 0.50
CA ARG A 226 -11.77 -21.60 1.19
C ARG A 226 -11.57 -20.35 0.35
N TYR A 227 -11.68 -20.43 -0.98
CA TYR A 227 -11.55 -19.30 -1.90
C TYR A 227 -12.89 -18.82 -2.47
N GLN A 228 -14.01 -19.41 -2.02
CA GLN A 228 -15.35 -19.02 -2.46
C GLN A 228 -15.67 -17.56 -2.21
N TYR A 229 -15.06 -16.94 -1.18
CA TYR A 229 -15.23 -15.52 -0.87
C TYR A 229 -14.79 -14.61 -2.02
N ILE A 230 -13.85 -15.04 -2.88
CA ILE A 230 -13.43 -14.28 -4.06
C ILE A 230 -14.59 -14.16 -5.04
N TYR A 231 -15.23 -15.30 -5.35
CA TYR A 231 -16.42 -15.31 -6.21
C TYR A 231 -17.53 -14.43 -5.64
N ASN A 232 -17.78 -14.51 -4.34
CA ASN A 232 -18.79 -13.70 -3.66
C ASN A 232 -18.52 -12.20 -3.83
N ARG A 233 -17.27 -11.75 -3.72
CA ARG A 233 -16.90 -10.35 -3.95
C ARG A 233 -17.17 -9.91 -5.40
N PHE A 234 -16.91 -10.76 -6.39
CA PHE A 234 -17.24 -10.47 -7.79
C PHE A 234 -18.73 -10.52 -8.09
N ALA A 235 -19.48 -11.41 -7.43
CA ALA A 235 -20.93 -11.50 -7.60
C ALA A 235 -21.62 -10.23 -7.08
N VAL A 236 -21.23 -9.75 -5.90
CA VAL A 236 -21.77 -8.55 -5.26
C VAL A 236 -21.36 -7.26 -6.00
N PHE A 237 -20.19 -7.25 -6.62
CA PHE A 237 -19.68 -6.11 -7.34
C PHE A 237 -20.63 -5.62 -8.46
N LYS A 238 -21.37 -6.54 -9.12
CA LYS A 238 -22.32 -6.16 -10.19
C LYS A 238 -23.55 -5.44 -9.68
N ASN A 239 -24.10 -5.90 -8.56
CA ASN A 239 -25.28 -5.27 -7.93
C ASN A 239 -25.33 -5.63 -6.43
N PRO A 240 -24.81 -4.76 -5.55
CA PRO A 240 -24.80 -5.01 -4.11
C PRO A 240 -26.20 -4.99 -3.48
N PHE A 241 -27.17 -4.34 -4.14
CA PHE A 241 -28.54 -4.20 -3.62
C PHE A 241 -29.40 -5.46 -3.77
N LEU A 242 -28.95 -6.47 -4.54
CA LEU A 242 -29.64 -7.76 -4.61
C LEU A 242 -29.55 -8.57 -3.32
N ASP A 243 -28.51 -8.34 -2.50
CA ASP A 243 -28.30 -9.02 -1.23
C ASP A 243 -27.72 -8.07 -0.17
N GLU A 244 -28.45 -6.99 0.08
CA GLU A 244 -28.02 -5.92 1.01
C GLU A 244 -27.77 -6.39 2.44
N ARG A 245 -28.41 -7.50 2.87
CA ARG A 245 -28.32 -7.98 4.26
C ARG A 245 -27.13 -8.89 4.51
N ASN A 246 -26.55 -9.46 3.47
CA ASN A 246 -25.45 -10.42 3.56
C ASN A 246 -24.23 -9.97 2.76
N LEU A 247 -24.06 -10.53 1.56
CA LEU A 247 -22.86 -10.31 0.76
C LEU A 247 -22.71 -8.85 0.27
N GLY A 248 -23.81 -8.17 -0.06
CA GLY A 248 -23.83 -6.77 -0.53
C GLY A 248 -23.74 -5.73 0.58
N HIS A 249 -23.91 -6.15 1.84
CA HIS A 249 -24.03 -5.25 2.99
C HIS A 249 -22.92 -4.18 3.08
N GLN A 250 -21.67 -4.57 2.92
CA GLN A 250 -20.55 -3.66 3.01
C GLN A 250 -20.54 -2.61 1.90
N LEU A 251 -20.76 -3.03 0.65
CA LEU A 251 -20.72 -2.13 -0.49
C LEU A 251 -21.94 -1.22 -0.55
N ALA A 252 -23.13 -1.73 -0.23
CA ALA A 252 -24.36 -0.92 -0.16
C ALA A 252 -24.24 0.18 0.91
N ASN A 253 -23.78 -0.17 2.12
CA ASN A 253 -23.56 0.82 3.18
C ASN A 253 -22.43 1.81 2.86
N SER A 254 -21.43 1.42 2.07
CA SER A 254 -20.45 2.36 1.53
C SER A 254 -21.10 3.40 0.62
N TYR A 255 -22.01 2.98 -0.27
CA TYR A 255 -22.77 3.91 -1.13
C TYR A 255 -23.69 4.83 -0.31
N TYR A 256 -24.34 4.29 0.71
CA TYR A 256 -25.12 5.12 1.63
C TYR A 256 -24.26 6.14 2.37
N ALA A 257 -23.05 5.78 2.82
CA ALA A 257 -22.12 6.71 3.42
C ALA A 257 -21.78 7.87 2.46
N ILE A 258 -21.35 7.53 1.23
CA ILE A 258 -20.97 8.52 0.21
C ILE A 258 -22.15 9.43 -0.15
N SER A 259 -23.33 8.85 -0.38
CA SER A 259 -24.54 9.60 -0.72
C SER A 259 -25.00 10.51 0.41
N ASN A 260 -24.97 10.01 1.64
CA ASN A 260 -25.36 10.77 2.84
C ASN A 260 -24.45 11.98 3.11
N GLY A 261 -23.18 11.91 2.74
CA GLY A 261 -22.24 12.99 2.93
C GLY A 261 -22.49 14.20 2.02
N GLY A 262 -22.98 13.97 0.80
CA GLY A 262 -23.17 15.03 -0.18
C GLY A 262 -21.92 15.86 -0.41
N TRP A 263 -22.07 17.15 -0.71
CA TRP A 263 -20.93 18.04 -1.02
C TRP A 263 -20.13 18.45 0.22
N PHE A 264 -20.81 18.75 1.34
CA PHE A 264 -20.20 19.38 2.53
C PHE A 264 -20.07 18.44 3.73
N GLY A 265 -20.65 17.23 3.67
CA GLY A 265 -20.64 16.26 4.76
C GLY A 265 -21.66 16.54 5.86
N LYS A 266 -21.79 15.59 6.77
CA LYS A 266 -22.64 15.70 7.98
C LYS A 266 -21.94 16.33 9.18
N GLY A 267 -20.69 16.70 9.01
CA GLY A 267 -19.82 17.16 10.09
C GLY A 267 -19.01 16.03 10.71
N LEU A 268 -17.81 16.37 11.20
CA LEU A 268 -16.91 15.43 11.85
C LEU A 268 -17.59 14.77 13.06
N GLY A 269 -17.50 13.46 13.17
CA GLY A 269 -18.13 12.70 14.25
C GLY A 269 -19.60 12.30 14.00
N ASN A 270 -20.24 12.78 12.95
CA ASN A 270 -21.68 12.62 12.72
C ASN A 270 -22.05 11.55 11.68
N SER A 271 -21.11 10.72 11.24
CA SER A 271 -21.42 9.59 10.37
C SER A 271 -22.42 8.64 11.04
N VAL A 272 -23.41 8.22 10.29
CA VAL A 272 -24.39 7.21 10.70
C VAL A 272 -23.82 5.81 10.47
N GLN A 273 -23.14 5.63 9.34
CA GLN A 273 -22.67 4.32 8.91
C GLN A 273 -21.61 3.70 9.86
N LYS A 274 -20.80 4.53 10.53
CA LYS A 274 -19.81 4.07 11.53
C LYS A 274 -20.43 3.49 12.81
N LYS A 275 -21.71 3.73 13.09
CA LYS A 275 -22.40 3.25 14.30
C LYS A 275 -22.79 1.76 14.23
N GLY A 276 -22.06 0.96 13.47
CA GLY A 276 -22.24 -0.49 13.34
C GLY A 276 -22.97 -0.93 12.05
N PHE A 277 -23.42 0.01 11.22
CA PHE A 277 -24.05 -0.33 9.93
C PHE A 277 -23.00 -0.75 8.89
N LEU A 278 -21.83 -0.08 8.86
CA LEU A 278 -20.76 -0.42 7.94
C LEU A 278 -19.66 -1.21 8.66
N PRO A 279 -19.51 -2.52 8.42
CA PRO A 279 -18.38 -3.29 8.91
C PRO A 279 -17.06 -2.73 8.38
N GLU A 280 -15.98 -2.87 9.15
CA GLU A 280 -14.65 -2.39 8.78
C GLU A 280 -14.61 -0.89 8.41
N ALA A 281 -15.50 -0.08 9.01
CA ALA A 281 -15.60 1.37 8.79
C ALA A 281 -14.29 2.12 9.10
N HIS A 282 -13.45 1.56 9.97
CA HIS A 282 -12.19 2.15 10.43
C HIS A 282 -10.95 1.65 9.68
N THR A 283 -11.08 0.62 8.86
CA THR A 283 -10.00 0.03 8.05
C THR A 283 -10.24 0.29 6.56
N ASP A 284 -10.94 -0.60 5.88
CA ASP A 284 -11.09 -0.60 4.42
C ASP A 284 -12.03 0.49 3.92
N PHE A 285 -13.04 0.85 4.74
CA PHE A 285 -14.09 1.81 4.38
C PHE A 285 -13.92 3.19 5.03
N ILE A 286 -12.78 3.46 5.66
CA ILE A 286 -12.58 4.74 6.34
C ILE A 286 -12.72 5.95 5.40
N PHE A 287 -12.36 5.80 4.12
CA PHE A 287 -12.52 6.87 3.15
C PHE A 287 -14.00 7.13 2.82
N ALA A 288 -14.88 6.09 2.83
CA ALA A 288 -16.31 6.27 2.72
C ALA A 288 -16.89 7.03 3.93
N ILE A 289 -16.43 6.70 5.16
CA ILE A 289 -16.76 7.46 6.37
C ILE A 289 -16.27 8.91 6.29
N THR A 290 -15.06 9.11 5.75
CA THR A 290 -14.50 10.45 5.52
C THR A 290 -15.40 11.26 4.57
N LEU A 291 -15.91 10.64 3.51
CA LEU A 291 -16.83 11.27 2.58
C LEU A 291 -18.20 11.55 3.26
N GLU A 292 -18.68 10.69 4.16
CA GLU A 292 -19.92 10.94 4.90
C GLU A 292 -19.77 12.13 5.87
N GLU A 293 -18.63 12.25 6.56
CA GLU A 293 -18.39 13.29 7.56
C GLU A 293 -17.96 14.64 6.96
N LEU A 294 -17.03 14.63 5.99
CA LEU A 294 -16.42 15.84 5.42
C LEU A 294 -17.00 16.20 4.04
N GLY A 295 -17.85 15.37 3.49
CA GLY A 295 -18.40 15.52 2.14
C GLY A 295 -17.39 15.24 1.03
N ILE A 296 -17.88 15.34 -0.19
CA ILE A 296 -17.07 15.15 -1.41
C ILE A 296 -15.93 16.17 -1.47
N ILE A 297 -16.16 17.43 -1.10
CA ILE A 297 -15.15 18.50 -1.12
C ILE A 297 -14.00 18.15 -0.17
N GLY A 298 -14.31 17.76 1.08
CA GLY A 298 -13.30 17.35 2.06
C GLY A 298 -12.53 16.10 1.61
N GLY A 299 -13.23 15.09 1.10
CA GLY A 299 -12.61 13.89 0.56
C GLY A 299 -11.69 14.16 -0.64
N LEU A 300 -12.11 15.01 -1.58
CA LEU A 300 -11.30 15.42 -2.73
C LEU A 300 -10.08 16.25 -2.31
N ALA A 301 -10.18 17.09 -1.28
CA ALA A 301 -9.03 17.82 -0.73
C ALA A 301 -7.98 16.87 -0.15
N ILE A 302 -8.40 15.86 0.63
CA ILE A 302 -7.51 14.83 1.18
C ILE A 302 -6.89 13.99 0.05
N LEU A 303 -7.71 13.52 -0.89
CA LEU A 303 -7.24 12.75 -2.04
C LEU A 303 -6.27 13.57 -2.90
N GLY A 304 -6.58 14.85 -3.16
CA GLY A 304 -5.73 15.77 -3.92
C GLY A 304 -4.37 15.99 -3.25
N LEU A 305 -4.34 16.16 -1.91
CA LEU A 305 -3.09 16.28 -1.16
C LEU A 305 -2.24 15.00 -1.23
N LEU A 306 -2.89 13.84 -1.14
CA LEU A 306 -2.23 12.55 -1.27
C LEU A 306 -1.68 12.35 -2.69
N MET A 307 -2.46 12.65 -3.72
CA MET A 307 -2.03 12.58 -5.11
C MET A 307 -0.90 13.56 -5.44
N PHE A 308 -0.94 14.78 -4.86
CA PHE A 308 0.17 15.73 -4.94
C PHE A 308 1.46 15.15 -4.35
N MET A 309 1.38 14.55 -3.16
CA MET A 309 2.54 13.92 -2.52
C MET A 309 3.08 12.76 -3.37
N ILE A 310 2.21 11.89 -3.89
CA ILE A 310 2.60 10.77 -4.78
C ILE A 310 3.29 11.30 -6.04
N ALA A 311 2.73 12.31 -6.68
CA ALA A 311 3.32 12.94 -7.87
C ALA A 311 4.70 13.53 -7.57
N ARG A 312 4.88 14.18 -6.41
CA ARG A 312 6.18 14.69 -5.95
C ARG A 312 7.19 13.57 -5.73
N ILE A 313 6.79 12.46 -5.11
CA ILE A 313 7.63 11.26 -4.92
C ILE A 313 8.12 10.71 -6.27
N ILE A 314 7.21 10.54 -7.22
CA ILE A 314 7.54 10.05 -8.56
C ILE A 314 8.47 11.04 -9.27
N LEU A 315 8.21 12.34 -9.16
CA LEU A 315 9.04 13.39 -9.77
C LEU A 315 10.47 13.39 -9.23
N VAL A 316 10.68 13.13 -7.93
CA VAL A 316 12.02 12.92 -7.34
C VAL A 316 12.73 11.75 -8.02
N GLY A 317 11.99 10.66 -8.26
CA GLY A 317 12.51 9.48 -8.98
C GLY A 317 12.92 9.80 -10.42
N VAL A 318 12.05 10.44 -11.18
CA VAL A 318 12.30 10.80 -12.59
C VAL A 318 13.48 11.76 -12.73
N ARG A 319 13.67 12.68 -11.80
CA ARG A 319 14.79 13.64 -11.80
C ARG A 319 16.12 13.04 -11.33
N SER A 320 16.11 11.83 -10.78
CA SER A 320 17.33 11.23 -10.27
C SER A 320 18.22 10.67 -11.39
N LYS A 321 19.49 11.08 -11.44
CA LYS A 321 20.49 10.53 -12.34
C LYS A 321 20.96 9.10 -11.94
N LYS A 322 20.65 8.65 -10.70
CA LYS A 322 21.05 7.33 -10.19
C LYS A 322 19.91 6.32 -10.35
N PRO A 323 20.09 5.22 -11.11
CA PRO A 323 19.01 4.25 -11.37
C PRO A 323 18.37 3.67 -10.11
N PHE A 324 19.15 3.38 -9.07
CA PHE A 324 18.60 2.89 -7.80
C PHE A 324 17.64 3.89 -7.14
N ASN A 325 18.04 5.17 -7.09
CA ASN A 325 17.23 6.23 -6.51
C ASN A 325 15.95 6.45 -7.31
N SER A 326 16.07 6.42 -8.64
CA SER A 326 14.94 6.54 -9.56
C SER A 326 13.91 5.43 -9.32
N LEU A 327 14.34 4.18 -9.41
CA LEU A 327 13.45 3.02 -9.24
C LEU A 327 12.84 2.95 -7.84
N MET A 328 13.60 3.32 -6.80
CA MET A 328 13.10 3.33 -5.43
C MET A 328 11.95 4.33 -5.26
N CYS A 329 12.10 5.57 -5.74
CA CYS A 329 11.07 6.59 -5.65
C CYS A 329 9.85 6.25 -6.54
N ILE A 330 10.08 5.78 -7.78
CA ILE A 330 8.99 5.35 -8.67
C ILE A 330 8.23 4.19 -8.02
N GLY A 331 8.92 3.20 -7.47
CA GLY A 331 8.28 2.05 -6.81
C GLY A 331 7.46 2.44 -5.58
N ILE A 332 7.97 3.36 -4.73
CA ILE A 332 7.23 3.87 -3.57
C ILE A 332 6.00 4.67 -4.01
N GLY A 333 6.16 5.58 -4.98
CA GLY A 333 5.03 6.35 -5.51
C GLY A 333 3.96 5.45 -6.12
N THR A 334 4.37 4.43 -6.89
CA THR A 334 3.48 3.42 -7.47
C THR A 334 2.77 2.60 -6.40
N MET A 335 3.47 2.17 -5.35
CA MET A 335 2.89 1.43 -4.22
C MET A 335 1.73 2.22 -3.60
N LEU A 336 1.95 3.49 -3.29
CA LEU A 336 0.91 4.36 -2.73
C LEU A 336 -0.24 4.58 -3.72
N LEU A 337 0.07 4.84 -4.99
CA LEU A 337 -0.93 5.06 -6.04
C LEU A 337 -1.85 3.86 -6.21
N ILE A 338 -1.29 2.65 -6.29
CA ILE A 338 -2.05 1.41 -6.42
C ILE A 338 -2.95 1.20 -5.20
N GLN A 339 -2.46 1.44 -3.98
CA GLN A 339 -3.27 1.31 -2.76
C GLN A 339 -4.46 2.27 -2.76
N VAL A 340 -4.25 3.54 -3.14
CA VAL A 340 -5.34 4.53 -3.28
C VAL A 340 -6.35 4.07 -4.31
N PHE A 341 -5.89 3.67 -5.51
CA PHE A 341 -6.76 3.26 -6.59
C PHE A 341 -7.61 2.04 -6.22
N ILE A 342 -7.01 1.04 -5.59
CA ILE A 342 -7.70 -0.18 -5.16
C ILE A 342 -8.72 0.12 -4.05
N ASN A 343 -8.38 0.94 -3.07
CA ASN A 343 -9.32 1.29 -2.00
C ASN A 343 -10.49 2.13 -2.52
N VAL A 344 -10.19 3.25 -3.19
CA VAL A 344 -11.23 4.14 -3.74
C VAL A 344 -12.09 3.39 -4.76
N GLY A 345 -11.47 2.63 -5.66
CA GLY A 345 -12.19 1.82 -6.64
C GLY A 345 -13.09 0.76 -5.99
N GLY A 346 -12.65 0.17 -4.87
CA GLY A 346 -13.44 -0.80 -4.11
C GLY A 346 -14.66 -0.19 -3.45
N ILE A 347 -14.51 0.93 -2.73
CA ILE A 347 -15.62 1.57 -2.02
C ILE A 347 -16.63 2.25 -2.96
N THR A 348 -16.19 2.63 -4.17
CA THR A 348 -17.06 3.22 -5.22
C THR A 348 -17.64 2.16 -6.18
N GLY A 349 -17.26 0.89 -6.01
CA GLY A 349 -17.71 -0.20 -6.88
C GLY A 349 -17.17 -0.12 -8.32
N ILE A 350 -16.03 0.52 -8.57
CA ILE A 350 -15.34 0.48 -9.87
C ILE A 350 -14.59 -0.85 -10.02
N ILE A 351 -14.11 -1.40 -8.91
CA ILE A 351 -13.48 -2.73 -8.83
C ILE A 351 -14.08 -3.51 -7.65
N PRO A 352 -13.97 -4.85 -7.65
CA PRO A 352 -14.41 -5.66 -6.51
C PRO A 352 -13.65 -5.28 -5.22
N LEU A 353 -14.33 -5.39 -4.08
CA LEU A 353 -13.75 -5.13 -2.77
C LEU A 353 -12.56 -6.07 -2.50
N THR A 354 -11.42 -5.50 -2.11
CA THR A 354 -10.19 -6.26 -1.87
C THR A 354 -9.80 -6.33 -0.40
N GLY A 355 -10.32 -5.44 0.46
CA GLY A 355 -9.90 -5.35 1.85
C GLY A 355 -8.56 -4.62 2.03
N ILE A 356 -8.23 -3.71 1.12
CA ILE A 356 -7.00 -2.91 1.18
C ILE A 356 -7.27 -1.59 1.89
N THR A 357 -6.40 -1.27 2.84
CA THR A 357 -6.47 -0.03 3.62
C THR A 357 -6.14 1.21 2.77
N PHE A 358 -6.82 2.34 3.04
CA PHE A 358 -6.48 3.63 2.45
C PHE A 358 -5.22 4.20 3.10
N PRO A 359 -4.20 4.60 2.33
CA PRO A 359 -2.95 5.13 2.86
C PRO A 359 -3.17 6.31 3.82
N PHE A 360 -2.49 6.33 4.96
CA PHE A 360 -2.55 7.31 6.05
C PHE A 360 -3.83 7.32 6.87
N LEU A 361 -5.01 7.16 6.26
CA LEU A 361 -6.29 7.34 6.96
C LEU A 361 -6.72 6.12 7.73
N SER A 362 -6.51 4.92 7.15
CA SER A 362 -7.00 3.68 7.76
C SER A 362 -6.35 3.37 9.10
N GLN A 363 -7.14 2.81 9.99
CA GLN A 363 -6.63 2.19 11.21
C GLN A 363 -5.78 0.98 10.80
N GLY A 364 -4.49 1.11 11.00
CA GLY A 364 -3.51 0.09 10.64
C GLY A 364 -2.12 0.58 11.01
N GLY A 365 -1.72 0.43 12.27
CA GLY A 365 -0.42 0.90 12.75
C GLY A 365 0.74 0.44 11.86
N ASN A 366 0.68 -0.81 11.39
CA ASN A 366 1.69 -1.36 10.46
C ASN A 366 1.73 -0.62 9.13
N SER A 367 0.57 -0.32 8.52
CA SER A 367 0.50 0.39 7.26
C SER A 367 1.11 1.79 7.39
N LEU A 368 0.76 2.54 8.45
CA LEU A 368 1.31 3.87 8.72
C LEU A 368 2.82 3.83 8.97
N LEU A 369 3.31 2.84 9.72
CA LEU A 369 4.74 2.63 9.95
C LEU A 369 5.49 2.38 8.63
N ILE A 370 4.98 1.50 7.77
CA ILE A 370 5.59 1.18 6.48
C ILE A 370 5.58 2.38 5.54
N ILE A 371 4.49 3.14 5.50
CA ILE A 371 4.40 4.38 4.71
C ILE A 371 5.42 5.40 5.24
N SER A 372 5.59 5.52 6.55
CA SER A 372 6.60 6.41 7.16
C SER A 372 8.02 6.02 6.75
N ILE A 373 8.34 4.72 6.75
CA ILE A 373 9.61 4.18 6.27
C ILE A 373 9.78 4.46 4.76
N ALA A 374 8.75 4.26 3.95
CA ALA A 374 8.79 4.52 2.52
C ALA A 374 9.05 6.00 2.21
N VAL A 375 8.34 6.90 2.87
CA VAL A 375 8.54 8.36 2.75
C VAL A 375 9.94 8.75 3.22
N ALA A 376 10.47 8.12 4.26
CA ALA A 376 11.83 8.35 4.74
C ALA A 376 12.90 8.04 3.69
N PHE A 377 12.76 6.94 2.94
CA PHE A 377 13.64 6.63 1.81
C PHE A 377 13.60 7.73 0.75
N VAL A 378 12.40 8.21 0.40
CA VAL A 378 12.25 9.28 -0.60
C VAL A 378 12.89 10.59 -0.13
N LEU A 379 12.64 11.00 1.13
CA LEU A 379 13.26 12.20 1.71
C LEU A 379 14.79 12.10 1.75
N ASN A 380 15.32 10.92 2.06
CA ASN A 380 16.76 10.65 2.04
C ASN A 380 17.35 10.83 0.62
N ILE A 381 16.67 10.27 -0.39
CA ILE A 381 17.05 10.35 -1.80
C ILE A 381 16.94 11.80 -2.32
N SER A 382 15.85 12.50 -2.01
CA SER A 382 15.66 13.91 -2.38
C SER A 382 16.79 14.80 -1.84
N ALA A 383 17.16 14.60 -0.56
CA ALA A 383 18.28 15.32 0.04
C ALA A 383 19.64 14.99 -0.61
N GLU A 384 19.84 13.78 -1.13
CA GLU A 384 21.05 13.43 -1.88
C GLU A 384 21.12 14.14 -3.23
N ILE A 385 19.99 14.20 -3.95
CA ILE A 385 19.88 14.94 -5.23
C ILE A 385 20.16 16.42 -5.01
N GLY A 386 19.57 17.03 -3.98
CA GLY A 386 19.82 18.43 -3.62
C GLY A 386 21.30 18.71 -3.30
N ARG A 387 22.00 17.78 -2.62
CA ARG A 387 23.46 17.90 -2.38
C ARG A 387 24.29 17.84 -3.66
N ALA A 388 23.91 16.97 -4.59
CA ALA A 388 24.63 16.85 -5.87
C ALA A 388 24.47 18.16 -6.68
N SER A 389 23.27 18.68 -6.77
CA SER A 389 22.99 19.96 -7.45
C SER A 389 23.72 21.17 -6.83
N CYS A 390 23.85 21.21 -5.48
CA CYS A 390 24.63 22.26 -4.81
C CYS A 390 26.16 22.14 -4.99
N ARG A 391 26.68 20.99 -5.45
CA ARG A 391 28.10 20.81 -5.74
C ARG A 391 28.46 21.10 -7.19
N GLU A 392 27.50 21.02 -8.10
CA GLU A 392 27.64 21.32 -9.53
C GLU A 392 27.52 22.84 -9.80
N ARG A 393 27.05 23.64 -8.83
CA ARG A 393 27.03 25.11 -8.81
C ARG A 393 28.25 25.65 -8.03
#